data_3b7b49098c47fa25e91d0df6678463cf
#
_entry.id   3b7b49098c47fa25e91d0df6678463cf
#
_cell.length_a   1.000
_cell.length_b   1.000
_cell.length_c   1.000
_cell.angle_alpha   90.00
_cell.angle_beta   90.00
_cell.angle_gamma   90.00
#
_symmetry.space_group_name_H-M   'P 1'
#
loop_
_entity.id
_entity.type
_entity.pdbx_description
1 polymer ?
#
loop_
_entity_poly.entity_id
_entity_poly.type
_entity_poly.pdbx_seq_one_letter_code
_entity_poly.pdbx_strand_id
1 'polypeptide(L)'
;MSRVLEGLKPEKVFYYFEEISQIPRGSGNEKEISDYLYNLAKLKGWEVIQDEWLNIIIKKPATEGYENAPTVMLQGHMDMVCEKNEGVEHDFEKDPIKLRIIDGSIYAAETTLGADNGIAVAYALAILDSDDVPHPALEVLITTDEEKGMTGAEKVDGSIFESRYLLNLDSEEEGVFTCGCAGGCGTKFRIPVKYQEIKKHAYKIIIKGLFGGHSGTDIEKERGNANKILGRILYDLYDDIELISIKGGSKENAIPREAQAVIAPDNIESVSQKVSEWNEILKSEYSFTDPSVAVMLEDLNYESYPLNKDIFKKVVSAINLIPNGALSRSTAIDLVISSNNLGVITQDEQFITLFSMTRSSVKTLMTQNIAFVMKQIGEALDIECIVGGYYPGWEYAKESQIRDICIETYRVMYGDEPVVGAIHAGLECGLLMEKIHGLDAISMGPDAYDVHSPNEHISIESTENVYNLLCNILKRIK
;
A
#
# COMPACT_ATOMS: atom_id res chain seq x y z
N MET A 1 16.42 -17.47 -30.04
CA MET A 1 15.97 -18.43 -29.02
C MET A 1 14.45 -18.49 -29.14
N SER A 2 13.80 -19.64 -28.90
CA SER A 2 12.34 -19.70 -28.81
C SER A 2 11.92 -18.87 -27.58
N ARG A 3 10.82 -18.17 -27.67
CA ARG A 3 10.24 -17.44 -26.54
C ARG A 3 9.79 -18.42 -25.46
N VAL A 4 9.90 -18.04 -24.19
CA VAL A 4 9.52 -18.88 -23.03
C VAL A 4 8.01 -19.04 -22.97
N LEU A 5 7.25 -17.99 -23.31
CA LEU A 5 5.78 -17.96 -23.25
C LEU A 5 5.11 -18.26 -24.59
N GLU A 6 5.88 -18.68 -25.63
CA GLU A 6 5.34 -19.02 -26.95
C GLU A 6 4.31 -20.16 -26.88
N GLY A 7 3.16 -19.95 -27.50
CA GLY A 7 2.06 -20.93 -27.53
C GLY A 7 1.08 -20.86 -26.37
N LEU A 8 1.32 -20.06 -25.33
CA LEU A 8 0.34 -19.78 -24.29
C LEU A 8 -0.81 -18.93 -24.85
N LYS A 9 -1.97 -19.03 -24.22
CA LYS A 9 -3.17 -18.24 -24.56
C LYS A 9 -3.52 -17.29 -23.43
N PRO A 10 -3.93 -16.04 -23.69
CA PRO A 10 -4.03 -15.37 -25.01
C PRO A 10 -2.65 -15.01 -25.58
N GLU A 11 -2.40 -15.37 -26.85
CA GLU A 11 -1.05 -15.22 -27.44
C GLU A 11 -0.49 -13.80 -27.34
N LYS A 12 -1.29 -12.77 -27.63
CA LYS A 12 -0.84 -11.37 -27.59
C LYS A 12 -0.50 -10.90 -26.19
N VAL A 13 -1.23 -11.35 -25.16
CA VAL A 13 -0.95 -10.99 -23.76
C VAL A 13 0.43 -11.51 -23.36
N PHE A 14 0.67 -12.81 -23.54
CA PHE A 14 1.96 -13.41 -23.19
C PHE A 14 3.11 -12.95 -24.08
N TYR A 15 2.81 -12.62 -25.36
CA TYR A 15 3.78 -11.98 -26.22
C TYR A 15 4.25 -10.64 -25.66
N TYR A 16 3.32 -9.74 -25.30
CA TYR A 16 3.69 -8.42 -24.78
C TYR A 16 4.29 -8.51 -23.38
N PHE A 17 3.80 -9.41 -22.53
CA PHE A 17 4.39 -9.62 -21.19
C PHE A 17 5.86 -10.07 -21.29
N GLU A 18 6.19 -11.00 -22.19
CA GLU A 18 7.57 -11.42 -22.42
C GLU A 18 8.44 -10.30 -23.04
N GLU A 19 7.88 -9.46 -23.93
CA GLU A 19 8.60 -8.30 -24.48
C GLU A 19 8.99 -7.30 -23.39
N ILE A 20 8.05 -6.87 -22.55
CA ILE A 20 8.33 -5.90 -21.50
C ILE A 20 9.22 -6.46 -20.37
N SER A 21 9.22 -7.78 -20.18
CA SER A 21 10.12 -8.44 -19.24
C SER A 21 11.59 -8.39 -19.68
N GLN A 22 11.85 -8.09 -20.97
CA GLN A 22 13.22 -7.90 -21.46
C GLN A 22 13.76 -6.49 -21.18
N ILE A 23 12.92 -5.59 -20.67
CA ILE A 23 13.28 -4.18 -20.47
C ILE A 23 13.34 -3.90 -18.95
N PRO A 24 14.48 -3.47 -18.42
CA PRO A 24 14.59 -3.00 -17.04
C PRO A 24 13.59 -1.89 -16.76
N ARG A 25 12.78 -2.05 -15.69
CA ARG A 25 11.68 -1.15 -15.37
C ARG A 25 11.39 -1.01 -13.87
N GLY A 26 12.42 -1.12 -13.04
CA GLY A 26 12.28 -0.85 -11.61
C GLY A 26 11.84 0.60 -11.36
N SER A 27 11.05 0.84 -10.29
CA SER A 27 10.57 2.18 -9.94
C SER A 27 11.71 3.19 -9.82
N GLY A 28 11.59 4.31 -10.55
CA GLY A 28 12.63 5.32 -10.75
C GLY A 28 13.56 5.04 -11.94
N ASN A 29 13.38 3.94 -12.69
CA ASN A 29 14.13 3.55 -13.90
C ASN A 29 13.21 3.22 -15.09
N GLU A 30 12.10 3.96 -15.25
CA GLU A 30 11.06 3.64 -16.23
C GLU A 30 11.31 4.22 -17.64
N LYS A 31 12.38 4.99 -17.81
CA LYS A 31 12.58 5.69 -19.10
C LYS A 31 12.65 4.75 -20.29
N GLU A 32 13.34 3.63 -20.20
CA GLU A 32 13.53 2.70 -21.31
C GLU A 32 12.20 2.00 -21.67
N ILE A 33 11.43 1.54 -20.70
CA ILE A 33 10.12 0.94 -20.94
C ILE A 33 9.12 1.97 -21.48
N SER A 34 9.11 3.20 -20.97
CA SER A 34 8.25 4.27 -21.46
C SER A 34 8.57 4.62 -22.92
N ASP A 35 9.86 4.77 -23.26
CA ASP A 35 10.30 5.01 -24.63
C ASP A 35 9.93 3.83 -25.56
N TYR A 36 10.04 2.59 -25.08
CA TYR A 36 9.62 1.39 -25.82
C TYR A 36 8.12 1.43 -26.14
N LEU A 37 7.27 1.68 -25.14
CA LEU A 37 5.82 1.76 -25.29
C LEU A 37 5.41 2.89 -26.25
N TYR A 38 6.04 4.05 -26.13
CA TYR A 38 5.83 5.18 -27.04
C TYR A 38 6.17 4.82 -28.49
N ASN A 39 7.35 4.22 -28.71
CA ASN A 39 7.81 3.84 -30.06
C ASN A 39 6.96 2.71 -30.64
N LEU A 40 6.54 1.73 -29.83
CA LEU A 40 5.63 0.68 -30.24
C LEU A 40 4.29 1.26 -30.73
N ALA A 41 3.70 2.17 -29.94
CA ALA A 41 2.45 2.83 -30.31
C ALA A 41 2.57 3.62 -31.62
N LYS A 42 3.68 4.36 -31.80
CA LYS A 42 3.97 5.04 -33.08
C LYS A 42 4.10 4.08 -34.25
N LEU A 43 4.79 2.96 -34.08
CA LEU A 43 4.96 1.93 -35.10
C LEU A 43 3.62 1.31 -35.54
N LYS A 44 2.72 1.09 -34.54
CA LYS A 44 1.36 0.57 -34.77
C LYS A 44 0.39 1.63 -35.32
N GLY A 45 0.79 2.90 -35.39
CA GLY A 45 -0.06 4.01 -35.81
C GLY A 45 -1.12 4.44 -34.82
N TRP A 46 -0.96 4.12 -33.55
CA TRP A 46 -1.84 4.56 -32.49
C TRP A 46 -1.55 6.01 -32.09
N GLU A 47 -2.59 6.75 -31.70
CA GLU A 47 -2.41 8.07 -31.08
C GLU A 47 -1.79 7.90 -29.70
N VAL A 48 -0.62 8.51 -29.45
CA VAL A 48 0.14 8.33 -28.23
C VAL A 48 0.76 9.63 -27.74
N ILE A 49 0.70 9.83 -26.43
CA ILE A 49 1.37 10.88 -25.67
C ILE A 49 2.30 10.21 -24.67
N GLN A 50 3.54 10.69 -24.56
CA GLN A 50 4.44 10.45 -23.45
C GLN A 50 4.57 11.79 -22.72
N ASP A 51 4.17 11.86 -21.45
CA ASP A 51 4.23 13.08 -20.68
C ASP A 51 5.62 13.31 -20.04
N GLU A 52 5.80 14.42 -19.33
CA GLU A 52 7.06 14.76 -18.68
C GLU A 52 7.44 13.84 -17.52
N TRP A 53 6.47 13.05 -17.02
CA TRP A 53 6.63 12.06 -15.95
C TRP A 53 6.81 10.65 -16.50
N LEU A 54 6.96 10.52 -17.82
CA LEU A 54 7.11 9.27 -18.56
C LEU A 54 5.85 8.39 -18.57
N ASN A 55 4.69 8.90 -18.15
CA ASN A 55 3.44 8.18 -18.36
C ASN A 55 3.16 8.02 -19.85
N ILE A 56 2.55 6.91 -20.22
CA ILE A 56 2.12 6.64 -21.60
C ILE A 56 0.60 6.68 -21.67
N ILE A 57 0.09 7.53 -22.55
CA ILE A 57 -1.35 7.65 -22.83
C ILE A 57 -1.57 7.27 -24.30
N ILE A 58 -2.39 6.23 -24.55
CA ILE A 58 -2.73 5.78 -25.90
C ILE A 58 -4.23 5.89 -26.10
N LYS A 59 -4.66 6.51 -27.23
CA LYS A 59 -6.08 6.64 -27.59
C LYS A 59 -6.39 5.76 -28.79
N LYS A 60 -7.48 4.98 -28.69
CA LYS A 60 -7.99 4.15 -29.78
C LYS A 60 -9.46 4.46 -30.01
N PRO A 61 -9.89 4.81 -31.26
CA PRO A 61 -11.30 5.05 -31.58
C PRO A 61 -12.17 3.83 -31.29
N ALA A 62 -13.45 4.07 -31.05
CA ALA A 62 -14.45 3.02 -30.90
C ALA A 62 -14.52 2.12 -32.15
N THR A 63 -14.81 0.84 -31.95
CA THR A 63 -15.15 -0.07 -33.03
C THR A 63 -16.55 0.20 -33.56
N GLU A 64 -16.85 -0.28 -34.77
CA GLU A 64 -18.17 -0.10 -35.41
C GLU A 64 -19.32 -0.52 -34.47
N GLY A 65 -20.28 0.41 -34.30
CA GLY A 65 -21.46 0.23 -33.42
C GLY A 65 -21.23 0.61 -31.95
N TYR A 66 -20.05 1.16 -31.61
CA TYR A 66 -19.72 1.65 -30.25
C TYR A 66 -19.41 3.15 -30.19
N GLU A 67 -19.64 3.88 -31.29
CA GLU A 67 -19.25 5.30 -31.43
C GLU A 67 -19.94 6.23 -30.42
N ASN A 68 -21.09 5.83 -29.89
CA ASN A 68 -21.84 6.59 -28.90
C ASN A 68 -21.69 6.05 -27.46
N ALA A 69 -20.94 4.97 -27.30
CA ALA A 69 -20.69 4.40 -25.98
C ALA A 69 -19.74 5.28 -25.16
N PRO A 70 -19.87 5.30 -23.82
CA PRO A 70 -18.93 6.03 -22.96
C PRO A 70 -17.48 5.57 -23.18
N THR A 71 -16.54 6.51 -23.25
CA THR A 71 -15.11 6.21 -23.34
C THR A 71 -14.65 5.47 -22.09
N VAL A 72 -13.81 4.45 -22.26
CA VAL A 72 -13.27 3.59 -21.20
C VAL A 72 -11.76 3.77 -21.08
N MET A 73 -11.30 3.99 -19.87
CA MET A 73 -9.89 3.96 -19.52
C MET A 73 -9.48 2.55 -19.11
N LEU A 74 -8.41 2.01 -19.68
CA LEU A 74 -7.67 0.86 -19.16
C LEU A 74 -6.41 1.39 -18.49
N GLN A 75 -6.17 1.01 -17.25
CA GLN A 75 -5.07 1.58 -16.49
C GLN A 75 -4.28 0.51 -15.71
N GLY A 76 -2.97 0.70 -15.66
CA GLY A 76 -2.02 0.00 -14.85
C GLY A 76 -0.68 0.73 -14.85
N HIS A 77 0.30 0.25 -14.07
CA HIS A 77 1.62 0.86 -13.98
C HIS A 77 2.70 0.03 -14.69
N MET A 78 3.76 0.70 -15.16
CA MET A 78 4.83 0.04 -15.89
C MET A 78 6.02 -0.34 -15.03
N ASP A 79 6.17 0.27 -13.87
CA ASP A 79 7.26 -0.02 -12.94
C ASP A 79 7.03 -1.33 -12.17
N MET A 80 8.02 -1.76 -11.41
CA MET A 80 7.97 -2.95 -10.59
C MET A 80 8.91 -2.84 -9.39
N VAL A 81 8.61 -3.57 -8.32
CA VAL A 81 9.53 -3.78 -7.20
C VAL A 81 10.72 -4.64 -7.62
N CYS A 82 11.91 -4.26 -7.19
CA CYS A 82 13.17 -4.93 -7.52
C CYS A 82 13.73 -5.68 -6.29
N GLU A 83 13.39 -6.95 -6.17
CA GLU A 83 13.88 -7.84 -5.10
C GLU A 83 14.50 -9.12 -5.69
N LYS A 84 15.55 -9.65 -5.06
CA LYS A 84 16.22 -10.89 -5.47
C LYS A 84 16.68 -11.69 -4.28
N ASN A 85 16.83 -13.00 -4.47
CA ASN A 85 17.39 -13.88 -3.43
C ASN A 85 18.86 -13.53 -3.12
N GLU A 86 19.28 -13.81 -1.88
CA GLU A 86 20.65 -13.58 -1.46
C GLU A 86 21.63 -14.41 -2.32
N GLY A 87 22.70 -13.78 -2.79
CA GLY A 87 23.72 -14.41 -3.65
C GLY A 87 23.40 -14.44 -5.13
N VAL A 88 22.24 -13.95 -5.57
CA VAL A 88 21.88 -13.87 -7.01
C VAL A 88 22.57 -12.68 -7.67
N GLU A 89 23.29 -12.95 -8.76
CA GLU A 89 23.85 -11.92 -9.62
C GLU A 89 22.77 -11.46 -10.64
N HIS A 90 22.16 -10.32 -10.39
CA HIS A 90 21.21 -9.64 -11.27
C HIS A 90 21.27 -8.14 -11.04
N ASP A 91 21.35 -7.35 -12.09
CA ASP A 91 21.35 -5.90 -12.09
C ASP A 91 20.03 -5.40 -12.68
N PHE A 92 19.07 -5.01 -11.83
CA PHE A 92 17.76 -4.52 -12.24
C PHE A 92 17.78 -3.24 -13.10
N GLU A 93 18.93 -2.57 -13.19
CA GLU A 93 19.09 -1.43 -14.11
C GLU A 93 19.47 -1.84 -15.53
N LYS A 94 19.86 -3.12 -15.76
CA LYS A 94 20.44 -3.55 -17.03
C LYS A 94 19.97 -4.93 -17.52
N ASP A 95 19.69 -5.84 -16.57
CA ASP A 95 19.43 -7.23 -16.90
C ASP A 95 17.92 -7.46 -17.11
N PRO A 96 17.54 -8.22 -18.14
CA PRO A 96 16.16 -8.63 -18.35
C PRO A 96 15.71 -9.65 -17.29
N ILE A 97 14.42 -9.66 -16.99
CA ILE A 97 13.82 -10.69 -16.15
C ILE A 97 13.81 -12.03 -16.89
N LYS A 98 14.38 -13.06 -16.28
CA LYS A 98 14.47 -14.41 -16.85
C LYS A 98 13.24 -15.21 -16.49
N LEU A 99 12.28 -15.29 -17.41
CA LEU A 99 11.02 -16.00 -17.21
C LEU A 99 11.20 -17.52 -17.20
N ARG A 100 10.35 -18.21 -16.43
CA ARG A 100 10.21 -19.66 -16.39
C ARG A 100 8.76 -20.06 -16.10
N ILE A 101 8.35 -21.23 -16.58
CA ILE A 101 7.02 -21.79 -16.32
C ILE A 101 7.18 -22.95 -15.35
N ILE A 102 6.41 -22.95 -14.26
CA ILE A 102 6.37 -24.02 -13.26
C ILE A 102 4.92 -24.25 -12.86
N ASP A 103 4.44 -25.48 -13.01
CA ASP A 103 3.12 -25.95 -12.56
C ASP A 103 1.95 -25.01 -12.93
N GLY A 104 1.94 -24.51 -14.18
CA GLY A 104 0.86 -23.65 -14.69
C GLY A 104 0.98 -22.18 -14.32
N SER A 105 2.08 -21.77 -13.70
CA SER A 105 2.37 -20.37 -13.36
C SER A 105 3.67 -19.88 -13.99
N ILE A 106 3.76 -18.57 -14.21
CA ILE A 106 4.97 -17.88 -14.70
C ILE A 106 5.70 -17.32 -13.50
N TYR A 107 6.99 -17.56 -13.42
CA TYR A 107 7.94 -17.08 -12.42
C TYR A 107 9.11 -16.34 -13.07
N ALA A 108 9.80 -15.54 -12.31
CA ALA A 108 11.17 -15.13 -12.59
C ALA A 108 12.19 -16.10 -12.01
N ALA A 109 13.43 -16.05 -12.51
CA ALA A 109 14.52 -16.87 -11.99
C ALA A 109 15.20 -16.14 -10.80
N GLU A 110 14.68 -16.37 -9.59
CA GLU A 110 15.23 -15.89 -8.31
C GLU A 110 15.19 -14.35 -8.09
N THR A 111 14.35 -13.67 -8.89
CA THR A 111 14.04 -12.24 -8.75
C THR A 111 12.52 -12.05 -8.69
N THR A 112 12.05 -10.85 -8.35
CA THR A 112 10.67 -10.43 -8.64
C THR A 112 10.39 -10.61 -10.13
N LEU A 113 9.13 -10.94 -10.44
CA LEU A 113 8.65 -11.18 -11.81
C LEU A 113 8.21 -9.88 -12.50
N GLY A 114 7.61 -8.98 -11.70
CA GLY A 114 6.94 -7.78 -12.19
C GLY A 114 5.64 -8.09 -12.96
N ALA A 115 4.92 -9.16 -12.59
CA ALA A 115 3.55 -9.37 -13.02
C ALA A 115 2.65 -8.25 -12.49
N ASP A 116 2.91 -7.82 -11.28
CA ASP A 116 2.50 -6.55 -10.71
C ASP A 116 3.42 -5.42 -11.24
N ASN A 117 2.97 -4.51 -12.13
CA ASN A 117 1.67 -4.58 -12.83
C ASN A 117 1.87 -4.73 -14.37
N GLY A 118 2.97 -5.42 -14.75
CA GLY A 118 3.29 -5.68 -16.17
C GLY A 118 2.20 -6.45 -16.92
N ILE A 119 1.37 -7.22 -16.21
CA ILE A 119 0.26 -7.93 -16.83
C ILE A 119 -0.84 -6.97 -17.32
N ALA A 120 -1.11 -5.89 -16.61
CA ALA A 120 -2.03 -4.84 -17.04
C ALA A 120 -1.55 -4.17 -18.34
N VAL A 121 -0.25 -3.87 -18.41
CA VAL A 121 0.37 -3.34 -19.62
C VAL A 121 0.18 -4.32 -20.79
N ALA A 122 0.41 -5.61 -20.57
CA ALA A 122 0.23 -6.64 -21.58
C ALA A 122 -1.23 -6.78 -22.04
N TYR A 123 -2.20 -6.74 -21.11
CA TYR A 123 -3.64 -6.74 -21.45
C TYR A 123 -4.01 -5.53 -22.32
N ALA A 124 -3.61 -4.34 -21.92
CA ALA A 124 -3.90 -3.12 -22.65
C ALA A 124 -3.31 -3.16 -24.08
N LEU A 125 -2.05 -3.57 -24.21
CA LEU A 125 -1.39 -3.71 -25.53
C LEU A 125 -2.06 -4.77 -26.38
N ALA A 126 -2.47 -5.92 -25.82
CA ALA A 126 -3.16 -6.98 -26.54
C ALA A 126 -4.52 -6.51 -27.09
N ILE A 127 -5.29 -5.71 -26.32
CA ILE A 127 -6.55 -5.12 -26.76
C ILE A 127 -6.33 -4.04 -27.82
N LEU A 128 -5.33 -3.18 -27.64
CA LEU A 128 -4.97 -2.16 -28.63
C LEU A 128 -4.56 -2.79 -29.96
N ASP A 129 -3.85 -3.92 -29.93
CA ASP A 129 -3.38 -4.65 -31.12
C ASP A 129 -4.41 -5.65 -31.68
N SER A 130 -5.61 -5.69 -31.15
CA SER A 130 -6.69 -6.58 -31.59
C SER A 130 -7.64 -5.87 -32.55
N ASP A 131 -8.02 -6.60 -33.63
CA ASP A 131 -9.03 -6.16 -34.59
C ASP A 131 -10.40 -6.83 -34.33
N ASP A 132 -10.44 -7.84 -33.48
CA ASP A 132 -11.59 -8.70 -33.23
C ASP A 132 -12.25 -8.51 -31.87
N VAL A 133 -11.73 -7.60 -31.04
CA VAL A 133 -12.34 -7.21 -29.76
C VAL A 133 -13.20 -5.97 -29.96
N PRO A 134 -14.55 -6.06 -29.92
CA PRO A 134 -15.42 -4.89 -29.97
C PRO A 134 -15.29 -4.05 -28.70
N HIS A 135 -15.13 -2.74 -28.84
CA HIS A 135 -14.91 -1.85 -27.69
C HIS A 135 -15.39 -0.40 -27.97
N PRO A 136 -15.79 0.36 -26.93
CA PRO A 136 -15.94 1.82 -26.98
C PRO A 136 -14.62 2.51 -27.34
N ALA A 137 -14.63 3.84 -27.46
CA ALA A 137 -13.38 4.58 -27.46
C ALA A 137 -12.55 4.23 -26.22
N LEU A 138 -11.25 3.95 -26.42
CA LEU A 138 -10.34 3.56 -25.33
C LEU A 138 -9.29 4.65 -25.11
N GLU A 139 -9.04 4.91 -23.84
CA GLU A 139 -7.89 5.64 -23.35
C GLU A 139 -7.07 4.69 -22.46
N VAL A 140 -5.87 4.32 -22.89
CA VAL A 140 -4.97 3.49 -22.08
C VAL A 140 -4.00 4.41 -21.39
N LEU A 141 -3.97 4.33 -20.06
CA LEU A 141 -3.02 5.06 -19.21
C LEU A 141 -2.08 4.06 -18.55
N ILE A 142 -0.79 4.17 -18.84
CA ILE A 142 0.26 3.37 -18.20
C ILE A 142 1.15 4.33 -17.41
N THR A 143 1.10 4.20 -16.10
CA THR A 143 1.74 5.12 -15.14
C THR A 143 3.15 4.66 -14.74
N THR A 144 3.88 5.55 -14.08
CA THR A 144 5.22 5.35 -13.51
C THR A 144 5.22 5.51 -12.01
N ASP A 145 6.22 4.93 -11.32
CA ASP A 145 6.53 5.14 -9.90
C ASP A 145 5.32 4.84 -8.96
N GLU A 146 4.49 3.86 -9.32
CA GLU A 146 3.38 3.43 -8.48
C GLU A 146 3.89 2.92 -7.15
N GLU A 147 4.81 1.98 -7.17
CA GLU A 147 5.37 1.19 -6.08
C GLU A 147 6.11 2.02 -4.99
N LYS A 148 6.54 3.23 -5.32
CA LYS A 148 7.20 4.14 -4.37
C LYS A 148 6.36 5.32 -3.95
N GLY A 149 5.43 5.76 -4.80
CA GLY A 149 4.72 6.99 -4.47
C GLY A 149 3.58 7.39 -5.38
N MET A 150 3.22 6.57 -6.36
CA MET A 150 2.17 6.86 -7.35
C MET A 150 2.39 8.19 -8.08
N THR A 151 3.67 8.57 -8.31
CA THR A 151 4.04 9.87 -8.85
C THR A 151 3.45 10.08 -10.25
N GLY A 152 3.43 9.05 -11.09
CA GLY A 152 2.84 9.10 -12.42
C GLY A 152 1.37 9.52 -12.38
N ALA A 153 0.55 8.83 -11.60
CA ALA A 153 -0.87 9.15 -11.43
C ALA A 153 -1.08 10.50 -10.72
N GLU A 154 -0.22 10.85 -9.76
CA GLU A 154 -0.28 12.15 -9.09
C GLU A 154 -0.02 13.32 -10.05
N LYS A 155 0.84 13.14 -11.05
CA LYS A 155 1.28 14.23 -11.94
C LYS A 155 0.56 14.27 -13.28
N VAL A 156 -0.07 13.19 -13.73
CA VAL A 156 -0.79 13.17 -15.01
C VAL A 156 -1.86 14.27 -15.07
N ASP A 157 -1.98 14.89 -16.24
CA ASP A 157 -3.01 15.90 -16.48
C ASP A 157 -4.37 15.22 -16.75
N GLY A 158 -5.27 15.27 -15.77
CA GLY A 158 -6.62 14.71 -15.89
C GLY A 158 -7.50 15.34 -16.97
N SER A 159 -7.15 16.55 -17.44
CA SER A 159 -7.95 17.29 -18.44
C SER A 159 -7.87 16.72 -19.84
N ILE A 160 -6.90 15.85 -20.13
CA ILE A 160 -6.71 15.24 -21.44
C ILE A 160 -7.61 14.01 -21.68
N PHE A 161 -8.26 13.51 -20.63
CA PHE A 161 -9.12 12.33 -20.68
C PHE A 161 -10.60 12.68 -20.82
N GLU A 162 -11.28 11.85 -21.62
CA GLU A 162 -12.73 11.90 -21.83
C GLU A 162 -13.42 10.68 -21.19
N SER A 163 -12.66 9.81 -20.55
CA SER A 163 -13.14 8.55 -20.00
C SER A 163 -14.21 8.74 -18.94
N ARG A 164 -15.29 7.96 -19.07
CA ARG A 164 -16.37 7.86 -18.11
C ARG A 164 -16.22 6.66 -17.18
N TYR A 165 -15.60 5.58 -17.66
CA TYR A 165 -15.33 4.37 -16.93
C TYR A 165 -13.83 4.13 -16.84
N LEU A 166 -13.38 3.67 -15.67
CA LEU A 166 -12.02 3.23 -15.41
C LEU A 166 -12.03 1.73 -15.06
N LEU A 167 -11.35 0.96 -15.87
CA LEU A 167 -10.97 -0.43 -15.57
C LEU A 167 -9.48 -0.40 -15.18
N ASN A 168 -9.22 -0.31 -13.89
CA ASN A 168 -7.88 -0.49 -13.35
C ASN A 168 -7.58 -1.98 -13.30
N LEU A 169 -6.37 -2.38 -13.69
CA LEU A 169 -5.99 -3.78 -13.88
C LEU A 169 -4.90 -4.20 -12.89
N ASP A 170 -5.01 -3.69 -11.67
CA ASP A 170 -3.99 -3.71 -10.62
C ASP A 170 -4.46 -4.46 -9.36
N SER A 171 -5.36 -5.42 -9.54
CA SER A 171 -5.74 -6.37 -8.51
C SER A 171 -5.09 -7.73 -8.76
N GLU A 172 -4.93 -8.53 -7.70
CA GLU A 172 -4.09 -9.73 -7.69
C GLU A 172 -4.89 -11.02 -7.46
N GLU A 173 -6.22 -10.97 -7.53
CA GLU A 173 -7.11 -12.11 -7.28
C GLU A 173 -8.25 -12.16 -8.29
N GLU A 174 -8.36 -13.29 -9.02
CA GLU A 174 -9.43 -13.53 -9.98
C GLU A 174 -10.80 -13.59 -9.28
N GLY A 175 -11.80 -12.95 -9.89
CA GLY A 175 -13.16 -12.93 -9.35
C GLY A 175 -13.38 -11.97 -8.19
N VAL A 176 -12.36 -11.20 -7.81
CA VAL A 176 -12.46 -10.12 -6.82
C VAL A 176 -12.48 -8.76 -7.52
N PHE A 177 -13.53 -7.99 -7.29
CA PHE A 177 -13.67 -6.62 -7.79
C PHE A 177 -13.48 -5.60 -6.67
N THR A 178 -12.40 -4.86 -6.76
CA THR A 178 -12.14 -3.76 -5.83
C THR A 178 -12.86 -2.50 -6.31
N CYS A 179 -13.71 -1.93 -5.46
CA CYS A 179 -14.58 -0.79 -5.75
C CYS A 179 -14.38 0.38 -4.76
N GLY A 180 -13.23 0.44 -4.15
CA GLY A 180 -12.85 1.49 -3.21
C GLY A 180 -11.47 1.24 -2.61
N CYS A 181 -10.77 2.30 -2.26
CA CYS A 181 -9.46 2.22 -1.61
C CYS A 181 -9.26 3.33 -0.59
N ALA A 182 -8.37 3.13 0.38
CA ALA A 182 -8.04 4.16 1.34
C ALA A 182 -6.99 5.12 0.80
N GLY A 183 -7.23 6.41 0.97
CA GLY A 183 -6.18 7.41 0.94
C GLY A 183 -5.38 7.43 2.23
N GLY A 184 -4.37 8.29 2.30
CA GLY A 184 -3.53 8.39 3.48
C GLY A 184 -2.98 9.78 3.74
N CYS A 185 -2.56 10.01 4.98
CA CYS A 185 -1.72 11.13 5.36
C CYS A 185 -0.86 10.78 6.58
N GLY A 186 0.36 11.28 6.59
CA GLY A 186 1.29 11.14 7.71
C GLY A 186 1.14 12.26 8.73
N THR A 187 1.31 11.94 10.01
CA THR A 187 1.44 12.94 11.09
C THR A 187 2.74 12.70 11.84
N LYS A 188 3.55 13.75 11.97
CA LYS A 188 4.79 13.76 12.76
C LYS A 188 4.62 14.68 13.97
N PHE A 189 4.82 14.13 15.16
CA PHE A 189 4.99 14.93 16.38
C PHE A 189 6.48 15.01 16.71
N ARG A 190 6.97 16.20 17.00
CA ARG A 190 8.37 16.43 17.39
C ARG A 190 8.41 17.04 18.78
N ILE A 191 9.08 16.35 19.68
CA ILE A 191 9.22 16.74 21.10
C ILE A 191 10.69 17.06 21.33
N PRO A 192 11.08 18.31 21.69
CA PRO A 192 12.47 18.66 21.90
C PRO A 192 13.07 17.86 23.07
N VAL A 193 14.27 17.30 22.86
CA VAL A 193 15.02 16.59 23.90
C VAL A 193 15.62 17.58 24.89
N LYS A 194 15.41 17.33 26.19
CA LYS A 194 16.09 18.02 27.29
C LYS A 194 16.40 17.00 28.38
N TYR A 195 17.65 16.92 28.77
CA TYR A 195 18.13 16.00 29.79
C TYR A 195 18.23 16.68 31.16
N GLN A 196 18.24 15.88 32.20
CA GLN A 196 18.62 16.26 33.55
C GLN A 196 20.15 16.30 33.68
N GLU A 197 20.66 16.89 34.77
CA GLU A 197 22.10 17.07 34.96
C GLU A 197 22.77 15.86 35.67
N ILE A 198 21.98 14.95 36.25
CA ILE A 198 22.45 13.83 37.05
C ILE A 198 22.25 12.53 36.30
N LYS A 199 23.31 11.76 36.15
CA LYS A 199 23.23 10.39 35.60
C LYS A 199 22.60 9.44 36.62
N LYS A 200 21.85 8.48 36.08
CA LYS A 200 21.25 7.39 36.85
C LYS A 200 21.53 6.04 36.17
N HIS A 201 21.50 4.96 36.92
CA HIS A 201 21.66 3.61 36.41
C HIS A 201 20.53 3.26 35.43
N ALA A 202 20.88 2.68 34.30
CA ALA A 202 19.98 2.48 33.17
C ALA A 202 19.51 1.03 33.06
N TYR A 203 18.19 0.87 32.89
CA TYR A 203 17.53 -0.39 32.54
C TYR A 203 16.77 -0.22 31.23
N LYS A 204 16.47 -1.32 30.56
CA LYS A 204 15.74 -1.30 29.30
C LYS A 204 14.46 -2.15 29.40
N ILE A 205 13.31 -1.53 29.11
CA ILE A 205 12.06 -2.24 28.86
C ILE A 205 11.98 -2.54 27.37
N ILE A 206 11.65 -3.78 27.01
CA ILE A 206 11.54 -4.25 25.62
C ILE A 206 10.17 -4.92 25.46
N ILE A 207 9.41 -4.46 24.46
CA ILE A 207 8.21 -5.13 23.97
C ILE A 207 8.58 -5.92 22.73
N LYS A 208 8.22 -7.21 22.66
CA LYS A 208 8.49 -8.08 21.51
C LYS A 208 7.47 -9.22 21.40
N GLY A 209 7.59 -10.02 20.34
CA GLY A 209 6.74 -11.19 20.12
C GLY A 209 5.40 -10.89 19.46
N LEU A 210 5.22 -9.67 18.95
CA LEU A 210 4.04 -9.28 18.18
C LEU A 210 4.22 -9.66 16.70
N PHE A 211 3.12 -9.99 16.02
CA PHE A 211 3.14 -10.34 14.59
C PHE A 211 3.37 -9.11 13.71
N GLY A 212 2.80 -7.95 14.08
CA GLY A 212 2.82 -6.77 13.21
C GLY A 212 1.98 -6.97 11.96
N GLY A 213 2.36 -6.30 10.86
CA GLY A 213 1.66 -6.38 9.58
C GLY A 213 1.60 -5.02 8.88
N HIS A 214 0.94 -4.96 7.72
CA HIS A 214 0.71 -3.73 6.99
C HIS A 214 -0.34 -2.87 7.71
N SER A 215 -0.07 -1.57 7.88
CA SER A 215 -0.95 -0.64 8.63
C SER A 215 -2.29 -0.35 7.93
N GLY A 216 -2.47 -0.82 6.72
CA GLY A 216 -3.73 -0.80 5.98
C GLY A 216 -4.42 -2.16 6.05
N THR A 217 -4.00 -3.12 5.22
CA THR A 217 -4.66 -4.42 5.03
C THR A 217 -4.72 -5.32 6.28
N ASP A 218 -3.79 -5.15 7.22
CA ASP A 218 -3.79 -5.94 8.46
C ASP A 218 -4.35 -5.17 9.68
N ILE A 219 -4.78 -3.91 9.53
CA ILE A 219 -5.22 -3.09 10.67
C ILE A 219 -6.47 -3.65 11.34
N GLU A 220 -7.32 -4.32 10.58
CA GLU A 220 -8.55 -4.95 11.09
C GLU A 220 -8.31 -6.25 11.88
N LYS A 221 -7.11 -6.85 11.75
CA LYS A 221 -6.74 -8.04 12.51
C LYS A 221 -6.50 -7.77 14.00
N GLU A 222 -6.63 -6.51 14.42
CA GLU A 222 -6.52 -6.04 15.80
C GLU A 222 -5.24 -6.49 16.52
N ARG A 223 -4.14 -6.65 15.76
CA ARG A 223 -2.82 -7.01 16.29
C ARG A 223 -2.27 -5.93 17.20
N GLY A 224 -1.49 -6.35 18.18
CA GLY A 224 -0.84 -5.45 19.13
C GLY A 224 0.12 -4.47 18.44
N ASN A 225 0.05 -3.19 18.85
CA ASN A 225 0.99 -2.16 18.44
C ASN A 225 2.00 -1.94 19.57
N ALA A 226 3.27 -2.32 19.35
CA ALA A 226 4.32 -2.26 20.37
C ALA A 226 4.51 -0.86 20.96
N ASN A 227 4.39 0.19 20.15
CA ASN A 227 4.51 1.58 20.60
C ASN A 227 3.39 1.94 21.57
N LYS A 228 2.16 1.53 21.30
CA LYS A 228 1.01 1.76 22.19
C LYS A 228 1.11 0.98 23.48
N ILE A 229 1.55 -0.29 23.41
CA ILE A 229 1.78 -1.13 24.59
C ILE A 229 2.86 -0.49 25.47
N LEU A 230 3.98 -0.07 24.89
CA LEU A 230 5.05 0.61 25.61
C LEU A 230 4.55 1.90 26.27
N GLY A 231 3.75 2.70 25.57
CA GLY A 231 3.15 3.93 26.12
C GLY A 231 2.27 3.68 27.36
N ARG A 232 1.48 2.58 27.36
CA ARG A 232 0.65 2.17 28.51
C ARG A 232 1.50 1.79 29.71
N ILE A 233 2.54 0.99 29.48
CA ILE A 233 3.48 0.55 30.54
C ILE A 233 4.22 1.76 31.13
N LEU A 234 4.73 2.66 30.28
CA LEU A 234 5.43 3.86 30.74
C LEU A 234 4.51 4.82 31.52
N TYR A 235 3.22 4.85 31.19
CA TYR A 235 2.23 5.63 31.95
C TYR A 235 1.99 5.04 33.34
N ASP A 236 1.84 3.73 33.46
CA ASP A 236 1.66 3.02 34.74
C ASP A 236 2.90 3.13 35.65
N LEU A 237 4.09 3.19 35.05
CA LEU A 237 5.35 3.34 35.74
C LEU A 237 5.79 4.80 35.95
N TYR A 238 5.00 5.79 35.51
CA TYR A 238 5.43 7.21 35.38
C TYR A 238 6.02 7.82 36.65
N ASP A 239 5.49 7.47 37.79
CA ASP A 239 5.95 8.00 39.09
C ASP A 239 7.13 7.22 39.68
N ASP A 240 7.40 6.00 39.18
CA ASP A 240 8.44 5.08 39.69
C ASP A 240 9.73 5.12 38.86
N ILE A 241 9.70 5.78 37.68
CA ILE A 241 10.83 5.80 36.75
C ILE A 241 11.11 7.19 36.17
N GLU A 242 12.28 7.32 35.59
CA GLU A 242 12.62 8.40 34.67
C GLU A 242 12.96 7.82 33.30
N LEU A 243 12.53 8.48 32.23
CA LEU A 243 12.81 8.07 30.85
C LEU A 243 14.17 8.60 30.40
N ILE A 244 15.02 7.76 29.81
CA ILE A 244 16.31 8.11 29.22
C ILE A 244 16.17 8.21 27.70
N SER A 245 15.65 7.13 27.07
CA SER A 245 15.41 7.12 25.63
C SER A 245 14.26 6.19 25.28
N ILE A 246 13.73 6.38 24.05
CA ILE A 246 12.62 5.58 23.52
C ILE A 246 12.80 5.37 22.01
N LYS A 247 12.45 4.18 21.54
CA LYS A 247 12.31 3.88 20.12
C LYS A 247 11.34 2.73 19.88
N GLY A 248 10.70 2.68 18.70
CA GLY A 248 9.88 1.56 18.33
C GLY A 248 9.37 1.64 16.89
N GLY A 249 9.13 0.48 16.29
CA GLY A 249 8.81 0.35 14.88
C GLY A 249 9.98 0.67 13.96
N SER A 250 9.86 0.30 12.68
CA SER A 250 10.92 0.47 11.67
C SER A 250 10.41 1.08 10.37
N LYS A 251 9.12 0.92 10.06
CA LYS A 251 8.49 1.43 8.84
C LYS A 251 7.21 2.20 9.17
N GLU A 252 6.99 3.29 8.48
CA GLU A 252 5.83 4.18 8.69
C GLU A 252 4.49 3.49 8.39
N ASN A 253 4.48 2.59 7.40
CA ASN A 253 3.30 1.84 6.95
C ASN A 253 3.15 0.44 7.58
N ALA A 254 3.88 0.14 8.67
CA ALA A 254 3.80 -1.14 9.36
C ALA A 254 3.28 -1.00 10.79
N ILE A 255 2.52 -1.99 11.27
CA ILE A 255 2.17 -2.14 12.68
C ILE A 255 3.44 -2.57 13.42
N PRO A 256 3.94 -1.78 14.40
CA PRO A 256 5.21 -2.07 15.04
C PRO A 256 5.16 -3.35 15.90
N ARG A 257 6.10 -4.26 15.63
CA ARG A 257 6.24 -5.54 16.34
C ARG A 257 7.05 -5.43 17.61
N GLU A 258 7.90 -4.41 17.68
CA GLU A 258 8.85 -4.20 18.78
C GLU A 258 8.94 -2.73 19.13
N ALA A 259 9.11 -2.47 20.41
CA ALA A 259 9.41 -1.15 20.95
C ALA A 259 10.26 -1.27 22.22
N GLN A 260 11.04 -0.27 22.54
CA GLN A 260 11.86 -0.25 23.75
C GLN A 260 11.99 1.15 24.34
N ALA A 261 12.16 1.18 25.65
CA ALA A 261 12.52 2.39 26.41
C ALA A 261 13.69 2.08 27.34
N VAL A 262 14.65 3.00 27.40
CA VAL A 262 15.68 3.01 28.44
C VAL A 262 15.19 3.90 29.57
N ILE A 263 15.19 3.37 30.78
CA ILE A 263 14.63 3.98 31.98
C ILE A 263 15.64 3.98 33.13
N ALA A 264 15.43 4.86 34.09
CA ALA A 264 16.09 4.85 35.40
C ALA A 264 15.03 4.68 36.47
N PRO A 265 14.88 3.50 37.10
CA PRO A 265 13.92 3.26 38.14
C PRO A 265 14.40 3.83 39.50
N ASP A 266 13.44 4.32 40.28
CA ASP A 266 13.70 4.66 41.72
C ASP A 266 13.84 3.40 42.57
N ASN A 267 13.05 2.36 42.25
CA ASN A 267 13.12 1.02 42.86
C ASN A 267 12.96 -0.06 41.80
N ILE A 268 14.04 -0.79 41.48
CA ILE A 268 14.05 -1.81 40.45
C ILE A 268 13.17 -3.02 40.77
N GLU A 269 13.04 -3.38 42.03
CA GLU A 269 12.23 -4.53 42.48
C GLU A 269 10.75 -4.26 42.18
N SER A 270 10.26 -3.04 42.52
CA SER A 270 8.91 -2.59 42.21
C SER A 270 8.62 -2.60 40.72
N VAL A 271 9.53 -2.06 39.92
CA VAL A 271 9.42 -2.05 38.42
C VAL A 271 9.41 -3.46 37.88
N SER A 272 10.28 -4.36 38.35
CA SER A 272 10.32 -5.75 37.94
C SER A 272 9.00 -6.49 38.22
N GLN A 273 8.39 -6.24 39.39
CA GLN A 273 7.09 -6.79 39.72
C GLN A 273 6.02 -6.30 38.72
N LYS A 274 5.90 -4.99 38.49
CA LYS A 274 4.97 -4.42 37.51
C LYS A 274 5.17 -4.95 36.09
N VAL A 275 6.42 -5.13 35.63
CA VAL A 275 6.71 -5.76 34.36
C VAL A 275 6.18 -7.20 34.30
N SER A 276 6.28 -7.96 35.38
CA SER A 276 5.70 -9.30 35.48
C SER A 276 4.18 -9.28 35.39
N GLU A 277 3.54 -8.36 36.07
CA GLU A 277 2.07 -8.16 36.02
C GLU A 277 1.62 -7.79 34.58
N TRP A 278 2.37 -6.92 33.89
CA TRP A 278 2.10 -6.55 32.51
C TRP A 278 2.20 -7.73 31.54
N ASN A 279 3.12 -8.69 31.77
CA ASN A 279 3.17 -9.91 30.96
C ASN A 279 1.87 -10.73 31.05
N GLU A 280 1.28 -10.85 32.23
CA GLU A 280 0.01 -11.57 32.39
C GLU A 280 -1.17 -10.80 31.76
N ILE A 281 -1.19 -9.47 31.89
CA ILE A 281 -2.19 -8.61 31.25
C ILE A 281 -2.12 -8.79 29.71
N LEU A 282 -0.94 -8.66 29.10
CA LEU A 282 -0.78 -8.72 27.66
C LEU A 282 -1.07 -10.12 27.10
N LYS A 283 -0.68 -11.19 27.80
CA LYS A 283 -1.06 -12.57 27.42
C LYS A 283 -2.57 -12.76 27.35
N SER A 284 -3.31 -12.12 28.26
CA SER A 284 -4.78 -12.16 28.25
C SER A 284 -5.37 -11.33 27.11
N GLU A 285 -4.92 -10.08 26.95
CA GLU A 285 -5.45 -9.14 25.96
C GLU A 285 -5.18 -9.61 24.52
N TYR A 286 -4.01 -10.18 24.24
CA TYR A 286 -3.55 -10.57 22.91
C TYR A 286 -3.49 -12.09 22.71
N SER A 287 -4.23 -12.86 23.50
CA SER A 287 -4.20 -14.33 23.44
C SER A 287 -4.49 -14.93 22.06
N PHE A 288 -5.27 -14.26 21.23
CA PHE A 288 -5.64 -14.72 19.89
C PHE A 288 -4.83 -14.05 18.77
N THR A 289 -4.47 -12.78 18.94
CA THR A 289 -3.82 -11.99 17.88
C THR A 289 -2.31 -12.03 17.95
N ASP A 290 -1.73 -12.05 19.15
CA ASP A 290 -0.29 -12.02 19.38
C ASP A 290 0.13 -12.87 20.60
N PRO A 291 -0.07 -14.19 20.58
CA PRO A 291 0.11 -15.07 21.76
C PRO A 291 1.54 -15.12 22.30
N SER A 292 2.52 -14.65 21.52
CA SER A 292 3.94 -14.60 21.91
C SER A 292 4.38 -13.25 22.48
N VAL A 293 3.44 -12.31 22.70
CA VAL A 293 3.76 -10.98 23.24
C VAL A 293 4.44 -11.09 24.60
N ALA A 294 5.51 -10.35 24.78
CA ALA A 294 6.28 -10.32 26.02
C ALA A 294 6.89 -8.94 26.30
N VAL A 295 6.96 -8.63 27.61
CA VAL A 295 7.70 -7.48 28.15
C VAL A 295 8.92 -8.01 28.87
N MET A 296 10.08 -7.44 28.57
CA MET A 296 11.34 -7.78 29.23
C MET A 296 11.95 -6.57 29.89
N LEU A 297 12.65 -6.80 31.00
CA LEU A 297 13.46 -5.81 31.70
C LEU A 297 14.91 -6.29 31.69
N GLU A 298 15.83 -5.44 31.22
CA GLU A 298 17.25 -5.73 31.06
C GLU A 298 18.08 -4.67 31.78
N ASP A 299 19.07 -5.09 32.59
CA ASP A 299 20.06 -4.19 33.17
C ASP A 299 21.13 -3.86 32.11
N LEU A 300 21.36 -2.57 31.88
CA LEU A 300 22.31 -2.11 30.86
C LEU A 300 23.75 -1.93 31.41
N ASN A 301 23.94 -2.05 32.72
CA ASN A 301 25.24 -1.91 33.39
C ASN A 301 26.00 -0.60 33.07
N TYR A 302 25.26 0.48 32.82
CA TYR A 302 25.80 1.84 32.67
C TYR A 302 24.87 2.89 33.23
N GLU A 303 25.39 4.12 33.40
CA GLU A 303 24.62 5.29 33.80
C GLU A 303 24.41 6.26 32.63
N SER A 304 23.26 6.89 32.57
CA SER A 304 22.92 7.88 31.56
C SER A 304 22.07 9.00 32.14
N TYR A 305 21.93 10.09 31.38
CA TYR A 305 21.11 11.24 31.75
C TYR A 305 19.65 10.98 31.42
N PRO A 306 18.74 11.00 32.41
CA PRO A 306 17.30 10.95 32.15
C PRO A 306 16.82 12.22 31.44
N LEU A 307 15.74 12.09 30.68
CA LEU A 307 14.99 13.21 30.14
C LEU A 307 14.35 14.00 31.28
N ASN A 308 14.15 15.30 31.04
CA ASN A 308 13.37 16.12 31.94
C ASN A 308 11.95 15.51 32.13
N LYS A 309 11.41 15.57 33.34
CA LYS A 309 10.12 14.98 33.70
C LYS A 309 8.95 15.54 32.84
N ASP A 310 9.01 16.82 32.45
CA ASP A 310 8.01 17.40 31.55
C ASP A 310 8.07 16.78 30.13
N ILE A 311 9.28 16.55 29.61
CA ILE A 311 9.46 15.86 28.33
C ILE A 311 8.94 14.41 28.41
N PHE A 312 9.26 13.69 29.48
CA PHE A 312 8.73 12.35 29.70
C PHE A 312 7.20 12.34 29.70
N LYS A 313 6.57 13.30 30.40
CA LYS A 313 5.12 13.46 30.43
C LYS A 313 4.55 13.69 29.01
N LYS A 314 5.14 14.60 28.23
CA LYS A 314 4.70 14.89 26.86
C LYS A 314 4.79 13.65 25.96
N VAL A 315 5.90 12.91 26.03
CA VAL A 315 6.10 11.67 25.25
C VAL A 315 5.03 10.63 25.58
N VAL A 316 4.86 10.29 26.85
CA VAL A 316 3.88 9.27 27.27
C VAL A 316 2.46 9.69 26.94
N SER A 317 2.13 10.98 27.16
CA SER A 317 0.81 11.51 26.84
C SER A 317 0.54 11.45 25.34
N ALA A 318 1.49 11.87 24.50
CA ALA A 318 1.34 11.81 23.05
C ALA A 318 1.12 10.36 22.57
N ILE A 319 1.97 9.41 22.99
CA ILE A 319 1.82 8.00 22.61
C ILE A 319 0.43 7.47 22.97
N ASN A 320 -0.08 7.75 24.16
CA ASN A 320 -1.35 7.22 24.63
C ASN A 320 -2.57 7.91 24.00
N LEU A 321 -2.51 9.23 23.75
CA LEU A 321 -3.62 10.01 23.18
C LEU A 321 -3.76 9.87 21.68
N ILE A 322 -2.67 9.64 20.93
CA ILE A 322 -2.74 9.37 19.49
C ILE A 322 -3.69 8.18 19.23
N PRO A 323 -4.77 8.35 18.44
CA PRO A 323 -5.65 7.25 18.07
C PRO A 323 -4.86 6.12 17.39
N ASN A 324 -5.30 4.86 17.53
CA ASN A 324 -4.64 3.72 16.91
C ASN A 324 -5.63 2.60 16.60
N GLY A 325 -5.42 1.87 15.51
CA GLY A 325 -6.30 0.80 15.06
C GLY A 325 -7.39 1.28 14.10
N ALA A 326 -8.40 0.46 13.86
CA ALA A 326 -9.58 0.82 13.08
C ALA A 326 -10.44 1.81 13.87
N LEU A 327 -10.76 2.96 13.29
CA LEU A 327 -11.50 4.05 13.93
C LEU A 327 -12.96 4.12 13.48
N SER A 328 -13.25 3.73 12.26
CA SER A 328 -14.62 3.60 11.75
C SER A 328 -14.72 2.48 10.73
N ARG A 329 -15.91 1.85 10.66
CA ARG A 329 -16.21 0.74 9.76
C ARG A 329 -17.47 1.03 8.93
N SER A 330 -17.54 0.47 7.73
CA SER A 330 -18.75 0.48 6.90
C SER A 330 -19.81 -0.43 7.50
N THR A 331 -21.07 -0.06 7.31
CA THR A 331 -22.22 -0.93 7.60
C THR A 331 -22.79 -1.58 6.34
N ALA A 332 -22.33 -1.17 5.16
CA ALA A 332 -22.80 -1.67 3.87
C ALA A 332 -21.94 -2.81 3.33
N ILE A 333 -20.66 -2.79 3.62
CA ILE A 333 -19.67 -3.81 3.26
C ILE A 333 -18.74 -4.00 4.46
N ASP A 334 -18.12 -5.16 4.59
CA ASP A 334 -17.15 -5.41 5.67
C ASP A 334 -15.82 -4.72 5.34
N LEU A 335 -15.72 -3.43 5.71
CA LEU A 335 -14.58 -2.59 5.39
C LEU A 335 -14.27 -1.61 6.53
N VAL A 336 -13.00 -1.47 6.85
CA VAL A 336 -12.50 -0.33 7.64
C VAL A 336 -12.54 0.93 6.77
N ILE A 337 -13.32 1.95 7.21
CA ILE A 337 -13.40 3.24 6.51
C ILE A 337 -12.22 4.12 6.89
N SER A 338 -11.87 4.18 8.17
CA SER A 338 -10.74 4.97 8.65
C SER A 338 -9.95 4.27 9.74
N SER A 339 -8.65 4.48 9.73
CA SER A 339 -7.71 3.93 10.72
C SER A 339 -6.58 4.90 10.98
N ASN A 340 -5.87 4.65 12.06
CA ASN A 340 -4.59 5.29 12.35
C ASN A 340 -3.63 4.29 12.97
N ASN A 341 -2.34 4.41 12.64
CA ASN A 341 -1.28 3.55 13.18
C ASN A 341 -0.10 4.39 13.66
N LEU A 342 0.23 4.31 14.94
CA LEU A 342 1.48 4.87 15.46
C LEU A 342 2.64 3.95 15.06
N GLY A 343 3.21 4.20 13.87
CA GLY A 343 4.14 3.30 13.20
C GLY A 343 5.56 3.37 13.76
N VAL A 344 6.09 4.56 13.98
CA VAL A 344 7.51 4.75 14.32
C VAL A 344 7.70 5.74 15.45
N ILE A 345 8.60 5.40 16.36
CA ILE A 345 9.14 6.30 17.38
C ILE A 345 10.66 6.30 17.24
N THR A 346 11.24 7.48 17.05
CA THR A 346 12.70 7.68 17.01
C THR A 346 13.11 8.75 17.99
N GLN A 347 14.37 8.68 18.44
CA GLN A 347 14.99 9.72 19.27
C GLN A 347 16.40 9.97 18.73
N ASP A 348 16.69 11.24 18.46
CA ASP A 348 18.03 11.75 18.17
C ASP A 348 18.47 12.75 19.26
N GLU A 349 19.54 13.50 19.01
CA GLU A 349 20.08 14.48 19.99
C GLU A 349 19.14 15.69 20.20
N GLN A 350 18.26 15.97 19.26
CA GLN A 350 17.42 17.18 19.26
C GLN A 350 15.95 16.88 19.54
N PHE A 351 15.43 15.75 19.03
CA PHE A 351 14.00 15.45 19.07
C PHE A 351 13.71 13.99 19.35
N ILE A 352 12.57 13.78 20.02
CA ILE A 352 11.82 12.54 19.97
C ILE A 352 10.72 12.76 18.93
N THR A 353 10.71 11.92 17.90
CA THR A 353 9.74 12.00 16.80
C THR A 353 8.79 10.81 16.86
N LEU A 354 7.49 11.09 16.88
CA LEU A 354 6.44 10.09 16.75
C LEU A 354 5.83 10.22 15.37
N PHE A 355 5.83 9.14 14.61
CA PHE A 355 5.20 9.11 13.28
C PHE A 355 3.95 8.24 13.30
N SER A 356 2.86 8.78 12.77
CA SER A 356 1.56 8.11 12.67
C SER A 356 1.03 8.20 11.25
N MET A 357 0.55 7.07 10.71
CA MET A 357 -0.10 6.98 9.40
C MET A 357 -1.60 6.86 9.58
N THR A 358 -2.32 7.84 9.07
CA THR A 358 -3.80 7.83 8.96
C THR A 358 -4.21 7.33 7.60
N ARG A 359 -5.21 6.44 7.54
CA ARG A 359 -5.83 5.99 6.29
C ARG A 359 -7.34 6.20 6.33
N SER A 360 -7.94 6.57 5.20
CA SER A 360 -9.39 6.61 5.06
C SER A 360 -9.80 6.64 3.59
N SER A 361 -10.86 5.92 3.24
CA SER A 361 -11.53 6.07 1.94
C SER A 361 -12.34 7.38 1.85
N VAL A 362 -12.68 8.00 2.99
CA VAL A 362 -13.46 9.24 3.08
C VAL A 362 -12.54 10.41 3.43
N LYS A 363 -12.33 11.32 2.48
CA LYS A 363 -11.44 12.48 2.58
C LYS A 363 -11.64 13.30 3.87
N THR A 364 -12.88 13.62 4.21
CA THR A 364 -13.20 14.47 5.37
C THR A 364 -12.93 13.79 6.70
N LEU A 365 -13.10 12.46 6.81
CA LEU A 365 -12.74 11.73 8.01
C LEU A 365 -11.23 11.77 8.25
N MET A 366 -10.42 11.73 7.21
CA MET A 366 -8.97 11.84 7.30
C MET A 366 -8.54 13.28 7.61
N THR A 367 -8.99 14.27 6.82
CA THR A 367 -8.46 15.63 6.82
C THR A 367 -9.11 16.57 7.83
N GLN A 368 -10.38 16.34 8.19
CA GLN A 368 -11.16 17.21 9.07
C GLN A 368 -11.60 16.55 10.40
N ASN A 369 -11.39 15.23 10.55
CA ASN A 369 -11.62 14.54 11.80
C ASN A 369 -10.28 14.12 12.43
N ILE A 370 -9.63 13.09 11.88
CA ILE A 370 -8.42 12.53 12.51
C ILE A 370 -7.29 13.56 12.53
N ALA A 371 -7.03 14.27 11.42
CA ALA A 371 -6.00 15.31 11.38
C ALA A 371 -6.27 16.46 12.36
N PHE A 372 -7.53 16.81 12.63
CA PHE A 372 -7.88 17.82 13.63
C PHE A 372 -7.58 17.31 15.04
N VAL A 373 -7.91 16.04 15.36
CA VAL A 373 -7.55 15.42 16.64
C VAL A 373 -6.03 15.45 16.83
N MET A 374 -5.25 15.09 15.80
CA MET A 374 -3.78 15.13 15.87
C MET A 374 -3.26 16.54 16.15
N LYS A 375 -3.76 17.56 15.48
CA LYS A 375 -3.39 18.95 15.74
C LYS A 375 -3.73 19.40 17.14
N GLN A 376 -4.93 19.03 17.64
CA GLN A 376 -5.35 19.35 19.02
C GLN A 376 -4.47 18.66 20.07
N ILE A 377 -4.00 17.43 19.83
CA ILE A 377 -3.01 16.75 20.68
C ILE A 377 -1.71 17.57 20.73
N GLY A 378 -1.22 18.01 19.57
CA GLY A 378 -0.04 18.85 19.49
C GLY A 378 -0.17 20.14 20.29
N GLU A 379 -1.29 20.86 20.11
CA GLU A 379 -1.61 22.09 20.85
C GLU A 379 -1.75 21.86 22.37
N ALA A 380 -2.50 20.83 22.77
CA ALA A 380 -2.75 20.53 24.19
C ALA A 380 -1.47 20.13 24.95
N LEU A 381 -0.54 19.46 24.26
CA LEU A 381 0.74 19.03 24.83
C LEU A 381 1.88 20.04 24.61
N ASP A 382 1.63 21.13 23.89
CA ASP A 382 2.64 22.10 23.49
C ASP A 382 3.85 21.38 22.83
N ILE A 383 3.56 20.64 21.74
CA ILE A 383 4.52 19.94 20.91
C ILE A 383 4.24 20.21 19.41
N GLU A 384 5.28 20.21 18.60
CA GLU A 384 5.13 20.41 17.16
C GLU A 384 4.37 19.24 16.53
N CYS A 385 3.33 19.55 15.73
CA CYS A 385 2.54 18.60 14.99
C CYS A 385 2.52 18.98 13.50
N ILE A 386 3.09 18.12 12.65
CA ILE A 386 3.17 18.30 11.21
C ILE A 386 2.31 17.22 10.54
N VAL A 387 1.27 17.65 9.83
CA VAL A 387 0.42 16.75 9.01
C VAL A 387 0.77 16.96 7.55
N GLY A 388 1.06 15.90 6.80
CA GLY A 388 1.47 15.97 5.40
C GLY A 388 1.46 14.63 4.68
N GLY A 389 1.94 14.61 3.42
CA GLY A 389 1.96 13.37 2.61
C GLY A 389 0.55 12.86 2.32
N TYR A 390 -0.38 13.77 1.99
CA TYR A 390 -1.75 13.41 1.63
C TYR A 390 -1.79 12.80 0.24
N TYR A 391 -2.50 11.67 0.14
CA TYR A 391 -3.00 11.13 -1.13
C TYR A 391 -4.48 10.72 -0.97
N PRO A 392 -5.31 10.92 -2.01
CA PRO A 392 -6.74 10.69 -1.92
C PRO A 392 -7.09 9.20 -1.85
N GLY A 393 -8.23 8.89 -1.22
CA GLY A 393 -8.87 7.60 -1.31
C GLY A 393 -9.94 7.59 -2.41
N TRP A 394 -10.42 6.40 -2.68
CA TRP A 394 -11.56 6.12 -3.54
C TRP A 394 -12.70 5.58 -2.68
N GLU A 395 -13.73 6.40 -2.49
CA GLU A 395 -14.88 6.04 -1.67
C GLU A 395 -15.78 5.03 -2.40
N TYR A 396 -16.19 3.97 -1.69
CA TYR A 396 -17.13 2.99 -2.24
C TYR A 396 -18.46 3.66 -2.62
N ALA A 397 -18.75 3.72 -3.92
CA ALA A 397 -19.98 4.33 -4.43
C ALA A 397 -21.20 3.43 -4.20
N LYS A 398 -22.33 4.01 -3.76
CA LYS A 398 -23.59 3.25 -3.61
C LYS A 398 -24.09 2.73 -4.95
N GLU A 399 -23.99 3.54 -5.99
CA GLU A 399 -24.36 3.23 -7.37
C GLU A 399 -23.14 3.35 -8.27
N SER A 400 -22.87 2.35 -9.10
CA SER A 400 -21.79 2.33 -10.07
C SER A 400 -22.21 1.49 -11.26
N GLN A 401 -22.28 2.12 -12.42
CA GLN A 401 -22.68 1.45 -13.66
C GLN A 401 -21.62 0.47 -14.12
N ILE A 402 -20.34 0.85 -14.01
CA ILE A 402 -19.27 -0.07 -14.44
C ILE A 402 -19.19 -1.30 -13.55
N ARG A 403 -19.38 -1.15 -12.24
CA ARG A 403 -19.46 -2.29 -11.30
C ARG A 403 -20.59 -3.23 -11.68
N ASP A 404 -21.79 -2.70 -11.96
CA ASP A 404 -22.96 -3.51 -12.31
C ASP A 404 -22.71 -4.27 -13.63
N ILE A 405 -22.09 -3.62 -14.64
CA ILE A 405 -21.70 -4.27 -15.90
C ILE A 405 -20.67 -5.40 -15.64
N CYS A 406 -19.67 -5.17 -14.80
CA CYS A 406 -18.65 -6.16 -14.48
C CYS A 406 -19.25 -7.38 -13.75
N ILE A 407 -20.08 -7.14 -12.72
CA ILE A 407 -20.76 -8.21 -11.97
C ILE A 407 -21.64 -9.06 -12.91
N GLU A 408 -22.46 -8.41 -13.73
CA GLU A 408 -23.34 -9.13 -14.66
C GLU A 408 -22.54 -9.90 -15.72
N THR A 409 -21.42 -9.35 -16.20
CA THR A 409 -20.54 -10.02 -17.14
C THR A 409 -19.93 -11.26 -16.52
N TYR A 410 -19.39 -11.15 -15.30
CA TYR A 410 -18.81 -12.26 -14.56
C TYR A 410 -19.85 -13.38 -14.34
N ARG A 411 -21.04 -13.02 -13.84
CA ARG A 411 -22.15 -13.95 -13.62
C ARG A 411 -22.54 -14.71 -14.88
N VAL A 412 -22.62 -14.04 -16.03
CA VAL A 412 -22.97 -14.68 -17.31
C VAL A 412 -21.87 -15.61 -17.80
N MET A 413 -20.59 -15.27 -17.58
CA MET A 413 -19.46 -16.10 -18.04
C MET A 413 -19.23 -17.31 -17.18
N TYR A 414 -19.29 -17.16 -15.85
CA TYR A 414 -18.86 -18.20 -14.92
C TYR A 414 -20.02 -18.86 -14.17
N GLY A 415 -21.22 -18.28 -14.16
CA GLY A 415 -22.39 -18.82 -13.45
C GLY A 415 -22.32 -18.63 -11.92
N ASP A 416 -21.42 -17.79 -11.44
CA ASP A 416 -21.16 -17.52 -10.03
C ASP A 416 -21.11 -15.99 -9.77
N GLU A 417 -21.12 -15.60 -8.50
CA GLU A 417 -21.04 -14.19 -8.08
C GLU A 417 -19.57 -13.80 -7.80
N PRO A 418 -19.09 -12.67 -8.34
CA PRO A 418 -17.77 -12.16 -7.95
C PRO A 418 -17.81 -11.63 -6.52
N VAL A 419 -16.66 -11.61 -5.87
CA VAL A 419 -16.50 -10.90 -4.60
C VAL A 419 -16.35 -9.40 -4.91
N VAL A 420 -17.19 -8.57 -4.29
CA VAL A 420 -17.11 -7.11 -4.43
C VAL A 420 -16.72 -6.49 -3.11
N GLY A 421 -15.61 -5.79 -3.11
CA GLY A 421 -15.02 -5.24 -1.90
C GLY A 421 -14.32 -3.90 -2.10
N ALA A 422 -13.59 -3.51 -1.09
CA ALA A 422 -12.67 -2.39 -1.13
C ALA A 422 -11.43 -2.72 -0.29
N ILE A 423 -10.31 -2.12 -0.62
CA ILE A 423 -9.05 -2.34 0.07
C ILE A 423 -8.70 -1.16 0.99
N HIS A 424 -8.21 -1.45 2.19
CA HIS A 424 -7.76 -0.40 3.10
C HIS A 424 -6.27 -0.03 2.89
N ALA A 425 -5.87 0.03 1.61
CA ALA A 425 -4.57 0.49 1.11
C ALA A 425 -4.78 1.50 -0.01
N GLY A 426 -3.72 2.15 -0.51
CA GLY A 426 -3.80 3.07 -1.64
C GLY A 426 -3.90 2.32 -2.97
N LEU A 427 -4.57 2.91 -3.95
CA LEU A 427 -4.55 2.56 -5.36
C LEU A 427 -4.58 3.85 -6.18
N GLU A 428 -4.00 3.83 -7.38
CA GLU A 428 -4.01 4.98 -8.30
C GLU A 428 -5.41 5.44 -8.68
N CYS A 429 -6.42 4.55 -8.58
CA CYS A 429 -7.83 4.90 -8.77
C CYS A 429 -8.26 6.12 -7.95
N GLY A 430 -7.78 6.25 -6.71
CA GLY A 430 -8.10 7.42 -5.85
C GLY A 430 -7.59 8.74 -6.44
N LEU A 431 -6.38 8.74 -6.97
CA LEU A 431 -5.76 9.89 -7.62
C LEU A 431 -6.48 10.25 -8.94
N LEU A 432 -6.76 9.26 -9.76
CA LEU A 432 -7.42 9.47 -11.05
C LEU A 432 -8.85 9.97 -10.89
N MET A 433 -9.60 9.45 -9.93
CA MET A 433 -10.96 9.91 -9.63
C MET A 433 -11.00 11.32 -9.06
N GLU A 434 -9.97 11.77 -8.34
CA GLU A 434 -9.87 13.17 -7.90
C GLU A 434 -9.63 14.13 -9.08
N LYS A 435 -8.92 13.68 -10.14
CA LYS A 435 -8.54 14.48 -11.31
C LYS A 435 -9.55 14.44 -12.44
N ILE A 436 -10.23 13.32 -12.66
CA ILE A 436 -11.16 13.12 -13.78
C ILE A 436 -12.59 13.10 -13.25
N HIS A 437 -13.26 14.24 -13.37
CA HIS A 437 -14.61 14.39 -12.82
C HIS A 437 -15.63 13.44 -13.42
N GLY A 438 -16.32 12.72 -12.55
CA GLY A 438 -17.40 11.83 -12.94
C GLY A 438 -16.93 10.48 -13.48
N LEU A 439 -15.66 10.14 -13.28
CA LEU A 439 -15.11 8.82 -13.56
C LEU A 439 -15.75 7.80 -12.60
N ASP A 440 -16.22 6.67 -13.14
CA ASP A 440 -16.73 5.51 -12.40
C ASP A 440 -15.75 4.37 -12.56
N ALA A 441 -15.26 3.83 -11.46
CA ALA A 441 -14.08 2.97 -11.44
C ALA A 441 -14.35 1.59 -10.86
N ILE A 442 -13.56 0.62 -11.33
CA ILE A 442 -13.44 -0.72 -10.76
C ILE A 442 -12.01 -1.22 -10.99
N SER A 443 -11.45 -1.96 -10.02
CA SER A 443 -10.19 -2.64 -10.18
C SER A 443 -10.40 -4.16 -10.20
N MET A 444 -9.67 -4.85 -11.08
CA MET A 444 -9.66 -6.29 -11.25
C MET A 444 -8.29 -6.78 -11.72
N GLY A 445 -8.00 -8.05 -11.56
CA GLY A 445 -6.75 -8.64 -12.03
C GLY A 445 -6.75 -10.16 -11.91
N PRO A 446 -5.74 -10.81 -12.45
CA PRO A 446 -5.55 -12.25 -12.34
C PRO A 446 -4.91 -12.64 -11.02
N ASP A 447 -4.92 -13.95 -10.74
CA ASP A 447 -4.23 -14.50 -9.57
C ASP A 447 -2.73 -14.31 -9.67
N ALA A 448 -2.20 -13.36 -8.90
CA ALA A 448 -0.79 -13.11 -8.66
C ALA A 448 -0.46 -13.40 -7.21
N TYR A 449 0.66 -14.03 -6.97
CA TYR A 449 1.04 -14.51 -5.65
C TYR A 449 2.43 -14.05 -5.28
N ASP A 450 2.66 -13.88 -3.97
CA ASP A 450 3.96 -13.52 -3.41
C ASP A 450 4.59 -12.28 -4.07
N VAL A 451 3.75 -11.35 -4.52
CA VAL A 451 4.18 -10.08 -5.14
C VAL A 451 5.19 -9.37 -4.23
N HIS A 452 6.05 -8.53 -4.81
CA HIS A 452 7.13 -7.84 -4.11
C HIS A 452 8.17 -8.78 -3.47
N SER A 453 8.24 -10.03 -3.93
CA SER A 453 9.23 -11.00 -3.45
C SER A 453 9.85 -11.81 -4.62
N PRO A 454 11.02 -12.44 -4.42
CA PRO A 454 11.61 -13.33 -5.43
C PRO A 454 10.81 -14.61 -5.74
N ASN A 455 9.71 -14.85 -5.01
CA ASN A 455 8.77 -15.94 -5.25
C ASN A 455 7.53 -15.50 -6.04
N GLU A 456 7.47 -14.25 -6.45
CA GLU A 456 6.37 -13.69 -7.24
C GLU A 456 6.06 -14.56 -8.46
N HIS A 457 4.77 -14.88 -8.63
CA HIS A 457 4.31 -15.66 -9.77
C HIS A 457 2.86 -15.35 -10.13
N ILE A 458 2.50 -15.60 -11.39
CA ILE A 458 1.17 -15.35 -11.91
C ILE A 458 0.61 -16.62 -12.57
N SER A 459 -0.68 -16.91 -12.34
CA SER A 459 -1.39 -18.03 -12.95
C SER A 459 -1.64 -17.80 -14.44
N ILE A 460 -1.25 -18.76 -15.28
CA ILE A 460 -1.51 -18.71 -16.73
C ILE A 460 -3.01 -18.82 -17.00
N GLU A 461 -3.71 -19.70 -16.34
CA GLU A 461 -5.16 -19.91 -16.50
C GLU A 461 -5.96 -18.67 -16.07
N SER A 462 -5.63 -18.11 -14.91
CA SER A 462 -6.27 -16.88 -14.42
C SER A 462 -6.00 -15.69 -15.33
N THR A 463 -4.78 -15.57 -15.87
CA THR A 463 -4.44 -14.54 -16.88
C THR A 463 -5.33 -14.65 -18.11
N GLU A 464 -5.60 -15.85 -18.63
CA GLU A 464 -6.52 -16.07 -19.76
C GLU A 464 -7.97 -15.71 -19.38
N ASN A 465 -8.41 -16.13 -18.21
CA ASN A 465 -9.78 -15.89 -17.71
C ASN A 465 -10.06 -14.38 -17.58
N VAL A 466 -9.16 -13.62 -16.95
CA VAL A 466 -9.33 -12.18 -16.74
C VAL A 466 -9.25 -11.41 -18.07
N TYR A 467 -8.38 -11.80 -19.01
CA TYR A 467 -8.37 -11.20 -20.35
C TYR A 467 -9.71 -11.40 -21.07
N ASN A 468 -10.26 -12.62 -21.01
CA ASN A 468 -11.55 -12.94 -21.61
C ASN A 468 -12.69 -12.16 -20.93
N LEU A 469 -12.65 -12.01 -19.61
CA LEU A 469 -13.59 -11.18 -18.85
C LEU A 469 -13.52 -9.73 -19.28
N LEU A 470 -12.31 -9.15 -19.37
CA LEU A 470 -12.09 -7.76 -19.79
C LEU A 470 -12.64 -7.50 -21.20
N CYS A 471 -12.38 -8.39 -22.17
CA CYS A 471 -12.93 -8.31 -23.52
C CYS A 471 -14.48 -8.35 -23.51
N ASN A 472 -15.08 -9.19 -22.68
CA ASN A 472 -16.54 -9.29 -22.57
C ASN A 472 -17.17 -8.08 -21.87
N ILE A 473 -16.49 -7.47 -20.91
CA ILE A 473 -16.91 -6.20 -20.27
C ILE A 473 -16.93 -5.10 -21.34
N LEU A 474 -15.84 -4.91 -22.06
CA LEU A 474 -15.76 -3.89 -23.13
C LEU A 474 -16.87 -4.06 -24.17
N LYS A 475 -17.18 -5.30 -24.57
CA LYS A 475 -18.26 -5.61 -25.49
C LYS A 475 -19.66 -5.24 -24.99
N ARG A 476 -19.87 -5.17 -23.68
CA ARG A 476 -21.16 -4.84 -23.06
C ARG A 476 -21.38 -3.36 -22.80
N ILE A 477 -20.34 -2.54 -22.84
CA ILE A 477 -20.43 -1.10 -22.69
C ILE A 477 -20.91 -0.49 -24.01
N LYS A 478 -22.16 -0.04 -24.05
CA LYS A 478 -22.82 0.52 -25.26
C LYS A 478 -23.53 1.84 -24.96
#